data_06d37d3bc0ac2c131dd485115c366e18
#
_entry.id   06d37d3bc0ac2c131dd485115c366e18
#
_cell.length_a   1.000
_cell.length_b   1.000
_cell.length_c   1.000
_cell.angle_alpha   90.00
_cell.angle_beta   90.00
_cell.angle_gamma   90.00
#
_symmetry.space_group_name_H-M   'P 1'
#
loop_
_entity.id
_entity.type
_entity.pdbx_description
1 polymer ?
#
loop_
_entity_poly.entity_id
_entity_poly.type
_entity_poly.pdbx_seq_one_letter_code
_entity_poly.pdbx_strand_id
1 'polypeptide(L)'
;RLVTATANGRAALSILPEDAAIELAQAEWGQSSGNLPMLLARLALARELGFAEDNDDHTEGISAIGIAFRDFGGEVFAISLPIPTSRFAERRALVMAALLAVKADLEGTLAG
;
A
#
# COMPACT_ATOMS: atom_id res chain seq x y z
N ARG A 1 4.16 11.36 -8.19
CA ARG A 1 3.52 10.07 -7.96
C ARG A 1 2.43 10.18 -6.91
N LEU A 2 1.28 9.62 -7.18
CA LEU A 2 0.12 9.71 -6.28
C LEU A 2 0.18 8.63 -5.21
N VAL A 3 0.55 9.01 -3.98
CA VAL A 3 0.70 8.08 -2.87
C VAL A 3 -0.66 7.50 -2.44
N THR A 4 -1.71 8.31 -2.52
CA THR A 4 -3.05 7.88 -2.10
C THR A 4 -3.72 6.95 -3.12
N ALA A 5 -3.23 6.90 -4.36
CA ALA A 5 -3.89 6.17 -5.45
C ALA A 5 -3.19 4.86 -5.83
N THR A 6 -1.99 4.60 -5.32
CA THR A 6 -1.23 3.41 -5.70
C THR A 6 -1.17 2.40 -4.57
N ALA A 7 -0.97 1.13 -4.93
CA ALA A 7 -0.87 0.06 -3.93
C ALA A 7 0.32 0.27 -3.00
N ASN A 8 1.49 0.57 -3.55
CA ASN A 8 2.66 0.78 -2.70
C ASN A 8 2.54 2.06 -1.88
N GLY A 9 1.92 3.10 -2.43
CA GLY A 9 1.69 4.35 -1.69
C GLY A 9 0.77 4.13 -0.50
N ARG A 10 -0.36 3.46 -0.71
CA ARG A 10 -1.28 3.16 0.39
C ARG A 10 -0.68 2.18 1.39
N ALA A 11 0.13 1.21 0.92
CA ALA A 11 0.84 0.32 1.83
C ALA A 11 1.78 1.12 2.74
N ALA A 12 2.53 2.05 2.17
CA ALA A 12 3.43 2.91 2.96
C ALA A 12 2.64 3.76 3.96
N LEU A 13 1.56 4.39 3.52
CA LEU A 13 0.73 5.21 4.42
C LEU A 13 0.14 4.38 5.57
N SER A 14 -0.19 3.11 5.31
CA SER A 14 -0.83 2.26 6.31
C SER A 14 0.05 1.95 7.52
N ILE A 15 1.36 2.02 7.38
CA ILE A 15 2.29 1.76 8.49
C ILE A 15 2.79 3.03 9.17
N LEU A 16 2.33 4.20 8.70
CA LEU A 16 2.62 5.46 9.36
C LEU A 16 1.58 5.74 10.45
N PRO A 17 1.91 6.61 11.43
CA PRO A 17 0.89 7.13 12.34
C PRO A 17 -0.22 7.79 11.52
N GLU A 18 -1.46 7.68 11.99
CA GLU A 18 -2.61 8.18 11.24
C GLU A 18 -2.51 9.67 10.91
N ASP A 19 -2.07 10.48 11.87
CA ASP A 19 -1.92 11.91 11.65
C ASP A 19 -0.89 12.23 10.56
N ALA A 20 0.20 11.48 10.50
CA ALA A 20 1.21 11.64 9.46
C ALA A 20 0.66 11.25 8.09
N ALA A 21 -0.11 10.16 8.03
CA ALA A 21 -0.74 9.72 6.79
C ALA A 21 -1.74 10.76 6.28
N ILE A 22 -2.54 11.32 7.16
CA ILE A 22 -3.50 12.37 6.82
C ILE A 22 -2.79 13.61 6.26
N GLU A 23 -1.71 14.01 6.92
CA GLU A 23 -0.95 15.19 6.49
C GLU A 23 -0.39 15.00 5.08
N LEU A 24 0.19 13.83 4.81
CA LEU A 24 0.72 13.52 3.48
C LEU A 24 -0.38 13.49 2.41
N ALA A 25 -1.52 12.89 2.74
CA ALA A 25 -2.64 12.83 1.81
C ALA A 25 -3.17 14.23 1.48
N GLN A 26 -3.32 15.07 2.48
CA GLN A 26 -3.80 16.43 2.29
C GLN A 26 -2.81 17.27 1.49
N ALA A 27 -1.52 17.07 1.71
CA ALA A 27 -0.48 17.74 0.93
C ALA A 27 -0.53 17.32 -0.54
N GLU A 28 -0.75 16.04 -0.81
CA GLU A 28 -0.87 15.55 -2.18
C GLU A 28 -2.12 16.11 -2.88
N TRP A 29 -3.24 16.10 -2.18
CA TRP A 29 -4.49 16.59 -2.76
C TRP A 29 -4.49 18.10 -2.96
N GLY A 30 -3.80 18.84 -2.11
CA GLY A 30 -3.76 20.28 -2.17
C GLY A 30 -5.15 20.87 -2.08
N GLN A 31 -5.54 21.61 -3.11
CA GLN A 31 -6.88 22.19 -3.20
C GLN A 31 -7.89 21.27 -3.87
N SER A 32 -7.45 20.11 -4.33
CA SER A 32 -8.34 19.12 -4.90
C SER A 32 -9.12 18.42 -3.79
N SER A 33 -10.32 17.96 -4.12
CA SER A 33 -11.11 17.19 -3.17
C SER A 33 -10.64 15.75 -3.14
N GLY A 34 -10.02 15.36 -2.05
CA GLY A 34 -9.77 13.95 -1.79
C GLY A 34 -10.87 13.40 -0.89
N ASN A 35 -11.03 12.10 -0.89
CA ASN A 35 -11.99 11.42 -0.02
C ASN A 35 -11.25 10.85 1.19
N LEU A 36 -11.10 11.68 2.22
CA LEU A 36 -10.37 11.28 3.42
C LEU A 36 -11.02 10.08 4.15
N PRO A 37 -12.34 10.06 4.37
CA PRO A 37 -12.94 8.89 5.02
C PRO A 37 -12.69 7.59 4.25
N MET A 38 -12.75 7.61 2.93
CA MET A 38 -12.47 6.44 2.12
C MET A 38 -11.01 6.01 2.25
N LEU A 39 -10.09 6.98 2.19
CA LEU A 39 -8.68 6.68 2.36
C LEU A 39 -8.41 6.04 3.72
N LEU A 40 -8.94 6.62 4.79
CA LEU A 40 -8.73 6.07 6.14
C LEU A 40 -9.28 4.66 6.28
N ALA A 41 -10.41 4.37 5.66
CA ALA A 41 -10.97 3.02 5.65
C ALA A 41 -10.04 2.04 4.93
N ARG A 42 -9.48 2.45 3.80
CA ARG A 42 -8.54 1.63 3.05
C ARG A 42 -7.24 1.39 3.81
N LEU A 43 -6.74 2.42 4.51
CA LEU A 43 -5.55 2.28 5.32
C LEU A 43 -5.78 1.36 6.53
N ALA A 44 -6.94 1.45 7.16
CA ALA A 44 -7.29 0.58 8.27
C ALA A 44 -7.32 -0.89 7.80
N LEU A 45 -7.91 -1.13 6.64
CA LEU A 45 -7.95 -2.47 6.07
C LEU A 45 -6.54 -2.97 5.73
N ALA A 46 -5.71 -2.11 5.16
CA ALA A 46 -4.32 -2.48 4.83
C ALA A 46 -3.52 -2.83 6.09
N ARG A 47 -3.72 -2.10 7.19
CA ARG A 47 -3.07 -2.44 8.46
C ARG A 47 -3.50 -3.82 8.95
N GLU A 48 -4.79 -4.11 8.85
CA GLU A 48 -5.33 -5.40 9.29
C GLU A 48 -4.82 -6.55 8.44
N LEU A 49 -4.81 -6.38 7.12
CA LEU A 49 -4.42 -7.43 6.19
C LEU A 49 -2.91 -7.54 5.98
N GLY A 50 -2.17 -6.46 6.18
CA GLY A 50 -0.73 -6.41 5.94
C GLY A 50 -0.34 -6.07 4.52
N PHE A 51 -1.31 -5.76 3.66
CA PHE A 51 -1.06 -5.37 2.27
C PHE A 51 -2.16 -4.44 1.78
N ALA A 52 -1.86 -3.68 0.72
CA ALA A 52 -2.83 -2.80 0.07
C ALA A 52 -3.04 -3.26 -1.37
N GLU A 53 -4.20 -2.98 -1.91
CA GLU A 53 -4.55 -3.32 -3.28
C GLU A 53 -4.89 -2.06 -4.07
N ASP A 54 -4.61 -2.12 -5.38
CA ASP A 54 -5.01 -1.13 -6.35
C ASP A 54 -5.71 -1.89 -7.48
N ASN A 55 -7.02 -1.65 -7.64
CA ASN A 55 -7.83 -2.33 -8.64
C ASN A 55 -8.22 -1.33 -9.72
N ASP A 56 -7.33 -1.09 -10.69
CA ASP A 56 -7.51 -0.09 -11.77
C ASP A 56 -7.56 1.36 -11.27
N ASP A 57 -7.21 1.62 -10.01
CA ASP A 57 -7.36 2.96 -9.45
C ASP A 57 -6.35 3.94 -10.01
N HIS A 58 -5.15 3.47 -10.33
CA HIS A 58 -4.08 4.32 -10.83
C HIS A 58 -3.90 4.20 -12.34
N THR A 59 -3.89 2.97 -12.86
CA THR A 59 -3.69 2.70 -14.28
C THR A 59 -4.76 1.73 -14.74
N GLU A 60 -5.54 2.12 -15.75
CA GLU A 60 -6.58 1.27 -16.30
C GLU A 60 -5.98 -0.03 -16.83
N GLY A 61 -6.61 -1.15 -16.52
CA GLY A 61 -6.18 -2.47 -16.94
C GLY A 61 -5.09 -3.09 -16.09
N ILE A 62 -4.56 -2.35 -15.11
CA ILE A 62 -3.50 -2.83 -14.22
C ILE A 62 -3.99 -2.73 -12.78
N SER A 63 -3.92 -3.85 -12.07
CA SER A 63 -4.14 -3.91 -10.64
C SER A 63 -2.80 -4.18 -9.98
N ALA A 64 -2.71 -3.98 -8.68
CA ALA A 64 -1.45 -4.21 -7.96
C ALA A 64 -1.72 -4.59 -6.51
N ILE A 65 -0.78 -5.31 -5.93
CA ILE A 65 -0.75 -5.58 -4.50
C ILE A 65 0.56 -5.02 -3.97
N GLY A 66 0.49 -4.27 -2.89
CA GLY A 66 1.67 -3.64 -2.29
C GLY A 66 1.81 -3.97 -0.81
N ILE A 67 3.04 -4.07 -0.38
CA ILE A 67 3.40 -4.21 1.03
C ILE A 67 4.32 -3.06 1.41
N ALA A 68 4.38 -2.75 2.70
CA ALA A 68 5.33 -1.78 3.21
C ALA A 68 6.01 -2.33 4.46
N PHE A 69 7.22 -1.85 4.72
CA PHE A 69 8.01 -2.27 5.86
C PHE A 69 8.95 -1.14 6.26
N ARG A 70 9.47 -1.20 7.50
CA ARG A 70 10.47 -0.26 7.97
C ARG A 70 11.80 -0.99 8.12
N ASP A 71 12.89 -0.28 7.78
CA ASP A 71 14.21 -0.79 8.15
C ASP A 71 14.48 -0.47 9.63
N PHE A 72 15.63 -0.90 10.14
CA PHE A 72 15.96 -0.66 11.55
C PHE A 72 16.25 0.82 11.83
N GLY A 73 16.45 1.64 10.80
CA GLY A 73 16.55 3.08 10.93
C GLY A 73 15.20 3.78 10.97
N GLY A 74 14.11 3.04 10.82
CA GLY A 74 12.75 3.59 10.82
C GLY A 74 12.29 4.12 9.49
N GLU A 75 13.09 3.98 8.43
CA GLU A 75 12.71 4.44 7.10
C GLU A 75 11.71 3.49 6.47
N VAL A 76 10.68 4.05 5.83
CA VAL A 76 9.60 3.27 5.23
C VAL A 76 9.91 2.95 3.77
N PHE A 77 9.78 1.68 3.43
CA PHE A 77 9.91 1.19 2.07
C PHE A 77 8.63 0.47 1.66
N ALA A 78 8.33 0.49 0.38
CA ALA A 78 7.17 -0.21 -0.15
C ALA A 78 7.54 -0.93 -1.44
N ILE A 79 6.95 -2.11 -1.63
CA ILE A 79 7.13 -2.93 -2.81
C ILE A 79 5.74 -3.31 -3.31
N SER A 80 5.51 -3.22 -4.62
CA SER A 80 4.26 -3.68 -5.19
C SER A 80 4.52 -4.50 -6.44
N LEU A 81 3.58 -5.41 -6.74
CA LEU A 81 3.59 -6.19 -7.97
C LEU A 81 2.37 -5.83 -8.78
N PRO A 82 2.57 -5.33 -10.02
CA PRO A 82 1.46 -5.07 -10.92
C PRO A 82 0.97 -6.38 -11.54
N ILE A 83 -0.34 -6.47 -11.73
CA ILE A 83 -0.97 -7.65 -12.31
C ILE A 83 -2.03 -7.15 -13.30
N PRO A 84 -2.07 -7.69 -14.53
CA PRO A 84 -3.16 -7.33 -15.42
C PRO A 84 -4.50 -7.61 -14.74
N THR A 85 -5.40 -6.64 -14.78
CA THR A 85 -6.69 -6.75 -14.08
C THR A 85 -7.46 -8.00 -14.50
N SER A 86 -7.36 -8.38 -15.78
CA SER A 86 -8.01 -9.58 -16.29
C SER A 86 -7.55 -10.86 -15.61
N ARG A 87 -6.38 -10.85 -14.98
CA ARG A 87 -5.82 -12.02 -14.28
C ARG A 87 -5.79 -11.86 -12.78
N PHE A 88 -6.27 -10.71 -12.27
CA PHE A 88 -6.10 -10.38 -10.87
C PHE A 88 -6.80 -11.39 -9.94
N ALA A 89 -8.04 -11.76 -10.27
CA ALA A 89 -8.80 -12.66 -9.42
C ALA A 89 -8.10 -14.02 -9.26
N GLU A 90 -7.52 -14.56 -10.32
CA GLU A 90 -6.87 -15.87 -10.24
C GLU A 90 -5.47 -15.83 -9.64
N ARG A 91 -4.79 -14.66 -9.70
CA ARG A 91 -3.42 -14.51 -9.24
C ARG A 91 -3.29 -13.89 -7.86
N ARG A 92 -4.36 -13.26 -7.40
CA ARG A 92 -4.34 -12.46 -6.18
C ARG A 92 -3.81 -13.22 -4.96
N ALA A 93 -4.35 -14.39 -4.70
CA ALA A 93 -3.97 -15.15 -3.51
C ALA A 93 -2.50 -15.55 -3.52
N LEU A 94 -1.99 -15.96 -4.68
CA LEU A 94 -0.59 -16.37 -4.82
C LEU A 94 0.35 -15.18 -4.63
N VAL A 95 0.04 -14.05 -5.28
CA VAL A 95 0.88 -12.85 -5.19
C VAL A 95 0.85 -12.28 -3.77
N MET A 96 -0.32 -12.24 -3.16
CA MET A 96 -0.49 -11.78 -1.78
C MET A 96 0.36 -12.64 -0.83
N ALA A 97 0.27 -13.97 -0.94
CA ALA A 97 1.04 -14.86 -0.08
C ALA A 97 2.55 -14.66 -0.27
N ALA A 98 3.00 -14.49 -1.52
CA ALA A 98 4.41 -14.26 -1.80
C ALA A 98 4.90 -12.93 -1.21
N LEU A 99 4.13 -11.87 -1.37
CA LEU A 99 4.50 -10.56 -0.82
C LEU A 99 4.50 -10.55 0.70
N LEU A 100 3.53 -11.21 1.33
CA LEU A 100 3.49 -11.28 2.79
C LEU A 100 4.68 -12.08 3.34
N ALA A 101 5.10 -13.12 2.63
CA ALA A 101 6.30 -13.86 3.01
C ALA A 101 7.55 -13.00 2.89
N VAL A 102 7.67 -12.22 1.82
CA VAL A 102 8.78 -11.28 1.64
C VAL A 102 8.78 -10.24 2.76
N LYS A 103 7.61 -9.69 3.08
CA LYS A 103 7.49 -8.71 4.15
C LYS A 103 7.96 -9.26 5.49
N ALA A 104 7.54 -10.48 5.82
CA ALA A 104 7.95 -11.13 7.07
C ALA A 104 9.47 -11.33 7.12
N ASP A 105 10.05 -11.78 6.00
CA ASP A 105 11.51 -11.97 5.91
C ASP A 105 12.25 -10.65 6.07
N LEU A 106 11.80 -9.60 5.38
CA LEU A 106 12.45 -8.30 5.46
C LEU A 106 12.32 -7.69 6.85
N GLU A 107 11.16 -7.77 7.46
CA GLU A 107 10.97 -7.26 8.82
C GLU A 107 11.81 -8.01 9.84
N GLY A 108 11.92 -9.33 9.68
CA GLY A 108 12.75 -10.13 10.55
C GLY A 108 14.25 -9.81 10.40
N THR A 109 14.70 -9.59 9.17
CA THR A 109 16.09 -9.25 8.88
C THR A 109 16.44 -7.83 9.31
N LEU A 110 15.55 -6.86 9.00
CA LEU A 110 15.82 -5.43 9.22
C LEU A 110 15.53 -5.00 10.65
N ALA A 111 14.73 -5.75 11.37
CA ALA A 111 14.43 -5.42 12.77
C ALA A 111 15.57 -5.79 13.72
N GLY A 112 16.57 -6.46 13.18
CA GLY A 112 17.72 -6.80 13.96
C GLY A 112 17.81 -8.23 14.34
#